data_2625caea6bc21c63d6b749cac085c0b0
#
_entry.id   2625caea6bc21c63d6b749cac085c0b0
#
_cell.length_a   1.000
_cell.length_b   1.000
_cell.length_c   1.000
_cell.angle_alpha   90.00
_cell.angle_beta   90.00
_cell.angle_gamma   90.00
#
_symmetry.space_group_name_H-M   'P 1'
#
loop_
_entity.id
_entity.type
_entity.pdbx_description
1 polymer ?
#
loop_
_entity_poly.entity_id
_entity_poly.type
_entity_poly.pdbx_seq_one_letter_code
_entity_poly.pdbx_strand_id
1 'polypeptide(L)'
;GIGGGSSGAGSDITITGGKVTARGGNYGAGIGGGAYGNGSDITVTGGEVTANSGNYGAGIGGGGWGNGNNISISGGKVTATGGTFAAGIGGGMHRDGNDITISGGEVSAAGGRCGAGIGGGLDARGSGDVTVSGDAKLKVRGGKTGDDGQGAGIGNGGVRDQNGPVNGTEVEPDICALNPSGKIEYYAPGSVMTGTPSKTVTNPTGDFVWDSGTVTTHATCKGKGV
;
A
#
# COMPACT_ATOMS: atom_id res chain seq x y z
N GLY A 1 16.27 5.42 7.53
CA GLY A 1 14.99 5.92 7.04
C GLY A 1 14.80 7.41 7.25
N ILE A 2 13.69 7.89 6.82
CA ILE A 2 13.24 9.28 7.07
C ILE A 2 12.09 9.21 8.07
N GLY A 3 12.15 9.93 9.18
CA GLY A 3 11.12 9.98 10.21
C GLY A 3 11.58 9.58 11.59
N GLY A 4 10.76 8.81 12.32
CA GLY A 4 11.00 8.47 13.72
C GLY A 4 12.23 7.59 13.96
N GLY A 5 12.93 7.86 15.06
CA GLY A 5 13.93 6.94 15.61
C GLY A 5 13.26 5.75 16.31
N SER A 6 14.05 4.94 17.06
CA SER A 6 13.48 3.82 17.82
C SER A 6 12.35 4.29 18.74
N SER A 7 11.17 3.67 18.64
CA SER A 7 9.93 4.03 19.32
C SER A 7 9.35 5.42 18.96
N GLY A 8 9.96 6.14 18.02
CA GLY A 8 9.48 7.43 17.56
C GLY A 8 8.46 7.33 16.43
N ALA A 9 7.41 8.13 16.49
CA ALA A 9 6.53 8.33 15.36
C ALA A 9 7.25 9.13 14.26
N GLY A 10 6.91 8.84 12.99
CA GLY A 10 7.29 9.67 11.86
C GLY A 10 6.05 10.38 11.34
N SER A 11 5.90 11.64 11.66
CA SER A 11 4.75 12.44 11.28
C SER A 11 5.15 13.71 10.54
N ASP A 12 4.18 14.32 9.86
CA ASP A 12 4.33 15.59 9.16
C ASP A 12 5.47 15.57 8.12
N ILE A 13 5.60 14.44 7.40
CA ILE A 13 6.65 14.27 6.39
C ILE A 13 6.12 14.69 5.02
N THR A 14 6.73 15.73 4.42
CA THR A 14 6.35 16.19 3.09
C THR A 14 7.52 16.06 2.11
N ILE A 15 7.28 15.41 0.98
CA ILE A 15 8.23 15.26 -0.13
C ILE A 15 7.63 15.91 -1.37
N THR A 16 8.23 17.00 -1.82
CA THR A 16 7.73 17.80 -2.96
C THR A 16 8.50 17.54 -4.26
N GLY A 17 9.67 16.91 -4.19
CA GLY A 17 10.51 16.66 -5.37
C GLY A 17 11.86 16.04 -5.04
N GLY A 18 12.71 16.03 -6.05
CA GLY A 18 14.07 15.49 -5.92
C GLY A 18 14.11 13.95 -6.04
N LYS A 19 15.29 13.40 -5.76
CA LYS A 19 15.49 11.96 -5.71
C LYS A 19 15.75 11.52 -4.26
N VAL A 20 14.81 10.79 -3.71
CA VAL A 20 14.82 10.33 -2.33
C VAL A 20 14.98 8.81 -2.31
N THR A 21 16.00 8.32 -1.62
CA THR A 21 16.17 6.90 -1.33
C THR A 21 16.26 6.72 0.18
N ALA A 22 15.22 6.13 0.75
CA ALA A 22 15.10 5.91 2.18
C ALA A 22 15.11 4.42 2.50
N ARG A 23 15.96 4.03 3.46
CA ARG A 23 16.01 2.67 3.98
C ARG A 23 15.75 2.69 5.49
N GLY A 24 14.72 2.02 5.92
CA GLY A 24 14.47 1.76 7.33
C GLY A 24 15.44 0.75 7.90
N GLY A 25 15.67 0.83 9.20
CA GLY A 25 16.32 -0.25 9.93
C GLY A 25 15.43 -1.48 10.04
N ASN A 26 15.84 -2.48 10.81
CA ASN A 26 15.15 -3.77 10.92
C ASN A 26 13.66 -3.63 11.29
N TYR A 27 13.33 -2.69 12.16
CA TYR A 27 11.97 -2.42 12.65
C TYR A 27 11.40 -1.08 12.16
N GLY A 28 12.19 -0.22 11.54
CA GLY A 28 11.75 1.10 11.10
C GLY A 28 11.18 1.07 9.69
N ALA A 29 10.23 1.94 9.41
CA ALA A 29 9.77 2.22 8.05
C ALA A 29 10.89 2.82 7.19
N GLY A 30 10.80 2.66 5.87
CA GLY A 30 11.65 3.41 4.96
C GLY A 30 11.42 4.92 5.12
N ILE A 31 10.15 5.33 5.09
CA ILE A 31 9.68 6.69 5.40
C ILE A 31 8.53 6.56 6.39
N GLY A 32 8.65 7.16 7.58
CA GLY A 32 7.63 7.14 8.61
C GLY A 32 8.11 6.73 9.99
N GLY A 33 7.44 5.78 10.64
CA GLY A 33 7.69 5.41 12.04
C GLY A 33 8.96 4.59 12.27
N GLY A 34 9.53 4.74 13.46
CA GLY A 34 10.55 3.83 14.01
C GLY A 34 9.92 2.53 14.53
N ALA A 35 10.64 1.74 15.33
CA ALA A 35 10.28 0.36 15.68
C ALA A 35 8.83 0.15 16.17
N TYR A 36 8.31 1.01 17.02
CA TYR A 36 6.94 0.98 17.56
C TYR A 36 6.16 2.24 17.17
N GLY A 37 6.73 3.05 16.30
CA GLY A 37 6.18 4.34 15.92
C GLY A 37 5.20 4.24 14.75
N ASN A 38 4.13 5.01 14.82
CA ASN A 38 3.26 5.21 13.68
C ASN A 38 3.95 6.07 12.61
N GLY A 39 3.60 5.83 11.35
CA GLY A 39 3.84 6.77 10.28
C GLY A 39 2.55 7.49 9.96
N SER A 40 2.47 8.78 10.18
CA SER A 40 1.25 9.54 9.94
C SER A 40 1.52 10.86 9.23
N ASP A 41 0.50 11.39 8.57
CA ASP A 41 0.56 12.68 7.89
C ASP A 41 1.74 12.76 6.90
N ILE A 42 1.86 11.71 6.08
CA ILE A 42 2.93 11.60 5.08
C ILE A 42 2.40 12.02 3.72
N THR A 43 2.99 13.07 3.14
CA THR A 43 2.56 13.64 1.86
C THR A 43 3.69 13.57 0.83
N VAL A 44 3.38 13.01 -0.35
CA VAL A 44 4.29 13.02 -1.52
C VAL A 44 3.59 13.70 -2.68
N THR A 45 4.11 14.85 -3.12
CA THR A 45 3.55 15.62 -4.24
C THR A 45 4.40 15.55 -5.50
N GLY A 46 5.63 15.01 -5.41
CA GLY A 46 6.54 14.92 -6.54
C GLY A 46 7.84 14.19 -6.22
N GLY A 47 8.72 14.14 -7.22
CA GLY A 47 10.05 13.53 -7.10
C GLY A 47 10.10 12.05 -7.48
N GLU A 48 11.29 11.47 -7.38
CA GLU A 48 11.54 10.03 -7.50
C GLU A 48 11.85 9.48 -6.10
N VAL A 49 10.88 8.76 -5.52
CA VAL A 49 10.95 8.28 -4.14
C VAL A 49 11.08 6.76 -4.13
N THR A 50 12.14 6.27 -3.49
CA THR A 50 12.31 4.83 -3.22
C THR A 50 12.39 4.63 -1.70
N ALA A 51 11.39 3.96 -1.15
CA ALA A 51 11.27 3.71 0.27
C ALA A 51 11.24 2.20 0.55
N ASN A 52 12.26 1.70 1.23
CA ASN A 52 12.38 0.30 1.57
C ASN A 52 12.51 0.15 3.09
N SER A 53 11.81 -0.79 3.67
CA SER A 53 12.00 -1.16 5.07
C SER A 53 12.95 -2.34 5.22
N GLY A 54 13.36 -2.62 6.47
CA GLY A 54 14.01 -3.86 6.86
C GLY A 54 13.02 -5.02 6.94
N ASN A 55 12.86 -5.65 8.13
CA ASN A 55 12.00 -6.84 8.23
C ASN A 55 10.56 -6.55 8.65
N TYR A 56 10.32 -5.54 9.48
CA TYR A 56 9.04 -5.40 10.18
C TYR A 56 8.29 -4.10 9.90
N GLY A 57 8.93 -3.09 9.34
CA GLY A 57 8.32 -1.80 9.02
C GLY A 57 7.75 -1.75 7.60
N ALA A 58 6.85 -0.82 7.35
CA ALA A 58 6.34 -0.50 6.02
C ALA A 58 7.41 0.19 5.15
N GLY A 59 7.27 0.12 3.83
CA GLY A 59 8.07 0.96 2.94
C GLY A 59 7.81 2.43 3.24
N ILE A 60 6.53 2.83 3.22
CA ILE A 60 6.04 4.15 3.66
C ILE A 60 4.93 3.93 4.68
N GLY A 61 5.07 4.47 5.89
CA GLY A 61 4.07 4.36 6.94
C GLY A 61 4.62 3.92 8.30
N GLY A 62 4.01 2.91 8.92
CA GLY A 62 4.35 2.45 10.26
C GLY A 62 5.65 1.68 10.35
N GLY A 63 6.34 1.82 11.47
CA GLY A 63 7.41 0.89 11.86
C GLY A 63 6.86 -0.48 12.27
N GLY A 64 7.69 -1.36 12.81
CA GLY A 64 7.37 -2.78 13.02
C GLY A 64 6.07 -3.07 13.76
N TRP A 65 5.66 -2.25 14.68
CA TRP A 65 4.37 -2.32 15.39
C TRP A 65 3.62 -0.98 15.35
N GLY A 66 3.84 -0.21 14.29
CA GLY A 66 3.20 1.08 14.05
C GLY A 66 2.19 1.02 12.92
N ASN A 67 1.11 1.79 13.04
CA ASN A 67 0.14 2.00 11.97
C ASN A 67 0.70 2.98 10.93
N GLY A 68 0.22 2.84 9.68
CA GLY A 68 0.40 3.87 8.66
C GLY A 68 -0.92 4.61 8.46
N ASN A 69 -0.99 5.88 8.85
CA ASN A 69 -2.24 6.63 8.80
C ASN A 69 -2.08 7.92 8.00
N ASN A 70 -3.15 8.36 7.33
CA ASN A 70 -3.19 9.63 6.62
C ASN A 70 -1.98 9.81 5.66
N ILE A 71 -1.86 8.87 4.72
CA ILE A 71 -0.80 8.90 3.71
C ILE A 71 -1.37 9.39 2.40
N SER A 72 -0.83 10.49 1.86
CA SER A 72 -1.29 11.12 0.62
C SER A 72 -0.19 11.14 -0.44
N ILE A 73 -0.49 10.60 -1.61
CA ILE A 73 0.41 10.66 -2.78
C ILE A 73 -0.36 11.30 -3.95
N SER A 74 0.04 12.50 -4.32
CA SER A 74 -0.59 13.25 -5.41
C SER A 74 0.29 13.42 -6.65
N GLY A 75 1.54 12.93 -6.60
CA GLY A 75 2.45 13.03 -7.74
C GLY A 75 3.77 12.31 -7.51
N GLY A 76 4.62 12.39 -8.54
CA GLY A 76 5.94 11.77 -8.52
C GLY A 76 5.95 10.31 -8.95
N LYS A 77 7.14 9.70 -8.86
CA LYS A 77 7.35 8.28 -9.09
C LYS A 77 7.77 7.64 -7.76
N VAL A 78 6.85 6.87 -7.18
CA VAL A 78 7.02 6.30 -5.84
C VAL A 78 7.17 4.79 -5.93
N THR A 79 8.23 4.26 -5.34
CA THR A 79 8.42 2.82 -5.16
C THR A 79 8.53 2.54 -3.66
N ALA A 80 7.57 1.80 -3.13
CA ALA A 80 7.51 1.44 -1.72
C ALA A 80 7.54 -0.08 -1.56
N THR A 81 8.51 -0.57 -0.78
CA THR A 81 8.65 -1.99 -0.49
C THR A 81 8.62 -2.22 1.02
N GLY A 82 7.64 -2.96 1.47
CA GLY A 82 7.53 -3.37 2.86
C GLY A 82 8.60 -4.36 3.28
N GLY A 83 8.91 -4.37 4.54
CA GLY A 83 9.74 -5.39 5.16
C GLY A 83 9.05 -6.75 5.12
N THR A 84 9.72 -7.79 5.58
CA THR A 84 9.26 -9.20 5.46
C THR A 84 7.80 -9.40 5.88
N PHE A 85 7.32 -8.68 6.88
CA PHE A 85 5.98 -8.86 7.45
C PHE A 85 5.10 -7.60 7.37
N ALA A 86 5.45 -6.67 6.52
CA ALA A 86 4.82 -5.35 6.50
C ALA A 86 4.30 -4.95 5.13
N ALA A 87 3.44 -3.96 5.10
CA ALA A 87 2.90 -3.39 3.87
C ALA A 87 3.95 -2.61 3.07
N GLY A 88 3.75 -2.51 1.75
CA GLY A 88 4.51 -1.56 0.93
C GLY A 88 4.21 -0.12 1.36
N ILE A 89 2.93 0.23 1.43
CA ILE A 89 2.43 1.51 1.96
C ILE A 89 1.38 1.19 3.02
N GLY A 90 1.54 1.69 4.25
CA GLY A 90 0.59 1.49 5.33
C GLY A 90 1.21 0.94 6.62
N GLY A 91 0.67 -0.14 7.16
CA GLY A 91 1.05 -0.69 8.46
C GLY A 91 2.34 -1.52 8.46
N GLY A 92 3.05 -1.48 9.57
CA GLY A 92 4.08 -2.46 9.89
C GLY A 92 3.49 -3.81 10.29
N MET A 93 4.31 -4.72 10.78
CA MET A 93 3.85 -6.04 11.25
C MET A 93 2.78 -5.88 12.35
N HIS A 94 1.68 -6.64 12.23
CA HIS A 94 0.50 -6.62 13.12
C HIS A 94 -0.25 -5.28 13.18
N ARG A 95 -0.11 -4.43 12.17
CA ARG A 95 -0.69 -3.10 12.14
C ARG A 95 -1.35 -2.77 10.83
N ASP A 96 -2.29 -1.84 10.91
CA ASP A 96 -3.16 -1.44 9.82
C ASP A 96 -2.58 -0.24 9.05
N GLY A 97 -2.99 -0.12 7.80
CA GLY A 97 -2.84 1.09 7.02
C GLY A 97 -4.20 1.74 6.83
N ASN A 98 -4.37 2.98 7.30
CA ASN A 98 -5.65 3.67 7.26
C ASN A 98 -5.54 5.01 6.54
N ASP A 99 -6.64 5.44 5.91
CA ASP A 99 -6.75 6.77 5.28
C ASP A 99 -5.63 7.02 4.26
N ILE A 100 -5.49 6.08 3.30
CA ILE A 100 -4.47 6.17 2.27
C ILE A 100 -5.10 6.72 0.98
N THR A 101 -4.61 7.87 0.51
CA THR A 101 -5.11 8.52 -0.70
C THR A 101 -4.02 8.60 -1.76
N ILE A 102 -4.29 8.11 -2.96
CA ILE A 102 -3.41 8.22 -4.13
C ILE A 102 -4.18 8.92 -5.24
N SER A 103 -3.88 10.20 -5.49
CA SER A 103 -4.60 11.02 -6.46
C SER A 103 -3.81 11.32 -7.75
N GLY A 104 -2.57 10.85 -7.82
CA GLY A 104 -1.73 11.05 -9.00
C GLY A 104 -0.38 10.35 -8.88
N GLY A 105 0.45 10.51 -9.92
CA GLY A 105 1.78 9.93 -9.98
C GLY A 105 1.80 8.48 -10.43
N GLU A 106 3.01 7.92 -10.47
CA GLU A 106 3.28 6.51 -10.76
C GLU A 106 3.72 5.81 -9.46
N VAL A 107 2.84 5.01 -8.88
CA VAL A 107 3.08 4.38 -7.57
C VAL A 107 3.22 2.87 -7.73
N SER A 108 4.29 2.33 -7.20
CA SER A 108 4.53 0.88 -7.12
C SER A 108 4.65 0.47 -5.66
N ALA A 109 3.68 -0.29 -5.16
CA ALA A 109 3.62 -0.73 -3.78
C ALA A 109 3.69 -2.25 -3.67
N ALA A 110 4.72 -2.75 -3.01
CA ALA A 110 4.95 -4.17 -2.83
C ALA A 110 4.99 -4.53 -1.35
N GLY A 111 4.09 -5.39 -0.92
CA GLY A 111 4.14 -5.99 0.41
C GLY A 111 5.29 -6.98 0.56
N GLY A 112 5.79 -7.14 1.77
CA GLY A 112 6.69 -8.21 2.14
C GLY A 112 5.95 -9.55 2.27
N ARG A 113 6.55 -10.57 2.82
CA ARG A 113 6.11 -11.99 2.80
C ARG A 113 4.61 -12.21 3.02
N CYS A 114 4.02 -11.54 4.01
CA CYS A 114 2.58 -11.61 4.30
C CYS A 114 1.92 -10.22 4.27
N GLY A 115 2.68 -9.17 3.99
CA GLY A 115 2.16 -7.80 3.97
C GLY A 115 1.36 -7.51 2.71
N ALA A 116 0.40 -6.61 2.82
CA ALA A 116 -0.31 -6.07 1.67
C ALA A 116 0.59 -5.14 0.83
N GLY A 117 0.27 -4.97 -0.45
CA GLY A 117 0.89 -3.91 -1.24
C GLY A 117 0.58 -2.54 -0.64
N ILE A 118 -0.71 -2.27 -0.41
CA ILE A 118 -1.22 -1.09 0.30
C ILE A 118 -2.18 -1.57 1.38
N GLY A 119 -2.01 -1.12 2.62
CA GLY A 119 -2.88 -1.45 3.75
C GLY A 119 -2.14 -2.08 4.92
N GLY A 120 -2.52 -3.27 5.35
CA GLY A 120 -2.00 -3.90 6.56
C GLY A 120 -0.76 -4.78 6.38
N GLY A 121 0.01 -4.93 7.44
CA GLY A 121 1.06 -5.94 7.56
C GLY A 121 0.53 -7.31 7.94
N LEU A 122 1.43 -8.27 8.22
CA LEU A 122 1.07 -9.60 8.76
C LEU A 122 0.11 -9.45 9.95
N ASP A 123 -0.94 -10.28 9.99
CA ASP A 123 -1.97 -10.31 11.04
C ASP A 123 -2.67 -8.96 11.30
N ALA A 124 -2.62 -8.04 10.37
CA ALA A 124 -3.40 -6.81 10.45
C ALA A 124 -4.90 -7.12 10.43
N ARG A 125 -5.66 -6.48 11.28
CA ARG A 125 -7.09 -6.77 11.47
C ARG A 125 -8.01 -5.94 10.59
N GLY A 126 -7.50 -4.86 10.01
CA GLY A 126 -8.20 -3.99 9.09
C GLY A 126 -7.22 -3.31 8.14
N SER A 127 -7.65 -3.09 6.92
CA SER A 127 -7.16 -1.99 6.11
C SER A 127 -8.24 -0.94 6.17
N GLY A 128 -7.89 0.27 6.57
CA GLY A 128 -8.80 1.40 6.49
C GLY A 128 -9.10 1.78 5.04
N ASP A 129 -9.75 2.91 4.88
CA ASP A 129 -10.14 3.40 3.56
C ASP A 129 -8.91 3.68 2.68
N VAL A 130 -8.95 3.15 1.47
CA VAL A 130 -7.98 3.45 0.41
C VAL A 130 -8.72 4.12 -0.73
N THR A 131 -8.32 5.34 -1.07
CA THR A 131 -8.89 6.11 -2.17
C THR A 131 -7.87 6.24 -3.30
N VAL A 132 -8.26 5.90 -4.52
CA VAL A 132 -7.45 6.11 -5.72
C VAL A 132 -8.22 6.99 -6.69
N SER A 133 -7.67 8.14 -7.05
CA SER A 133 -8.37 9.15 -7.83
C SER A 133 -7.45 9.84 -8.84
N GLY A 134 -7.99 10.77 -9.61
CA GLY A 134 -7.21 11.55 -10.57
C GLY A 134 -6.51 10.68 -11.62
N ASP A 135 -5.30 11.04 -11.99
CA ASP A 135 -4.48 10.35 -13.00
C ASP A 135 -3.53 9.32 -12.40
N ALA A 136 -3.82 8.81 -11.20
CA ALA A 136 -2.99 7.85 -10.51
C ALA A 136 -2.77 6.57 -11.33
N LYS A 137 -1.50 6.19 -11.48
CA LYS A 137 -1.09 4.92 -12.09
C LYS A 137 -0.46 4.06 -11.01
N LEU A 138 -1.21 3.08 -10.55
CA LEU A 138 -0.87 2.28 -9.40
C LEU A 138 -0.54 0.85 -9.81
N LYS A 139 0.58 0.34 -9.34
CA LYS A 139 0.96 -1.07 -9.39
C LYS A 139 1.03 -1.61 -7.97
N VAL A 140 0.27 -2.66 -7.71
CA VAL A 140 0.21 -3.24 -6.37
C VAL A 140 0.39 -4.75 -6.40
N ARG A 141 1.06 -5.27 -5.39
CA ARG A 141 1.08 -6.69 -5.09
C ARG A 141 1.23 -6.93 -3.59
N GLY A 142 0.55 -7.92 -3.10
CA GLY A 142 0.84 -8.49 -1.78
C GLY A 142 2.11 -9.34 -1.80
N GLY A 143 2.59 -9.66 -0.64
CA GLY A 143 3.69 -10.60 -0.47
C GLY A 143 3.21 -12.04 -0.45
N LYS A 144 4.11 -12.95 -0.81
CA LYS A 144 3.93 -14.39 -0.67
C LYS A 144 5.28 -15.05 -0.47
N THR A 145 5.37 -15.96 0.49
CA THR A 145 6.55 -16.82 0.62
C THR A 145 6.17 -18.12 1.33
N GLY A 146 6.44 -19.25 0.69
CA GLY A 146 6.21 -20.57 1.29
C GLY A 146 4.74 -20.80 1.68
N ASP A 147 4.55 -21.38 2.85
CA ASP A 147 3.25 -21.83 3.37
C ASP A 147 2.52 -20.79 4.22
N ASP A 148 2.95 -19.52 4.21
CA ASP A 148 2.25 -18.45 4.94
C ASP A 148 1.11 -17.88 4.10
N GLY A 149 0.14 -17.25 4.75
CA GLY A 149 -0.93 -16.51 4.10
C GLY A 149 -0.37 -15.37 3.23
N GLN A 150 -0.94 -15.18 2.05
CA GLN A 150 -0.54 -14.13 1.11
C GLN A 150 -1.14 -12.80 1.55
N GLY A 151 -0.38 -11.72 1.40
CA GLY A 151 -0.94 -10.37 1.53
C GLY A 151 -1.80 -9.99 0.33
N ALA A 152 -2.78 -9.14 0.54
CA ALA A 152 -3.59 -8.53 -0.51
C ALA A 152 -2.78 -7.54 -1.37
N GLY A 153 -3.22 -7.26 -2.59
CA GLY A 153 -2.70 -6.12 -3.35
C GLY A 153 -3.03 -4.81 -2.67
N ILE A 154 -4.31 -4.58 -2.41
CA ILE A 154 -4.83 -3.53 -1.54
C ILE A 154 -5.70 -4.21 -0.49
N GLY A 155 -5.44 -4.00 0.79
CA GLY A 155 -6.21 -4.65 1.84
C GLY A 155 -5.37 -5.14 3.01
N ASN A 156 -5.71 -6.32 3.54
CA ASN A 156 -5.04 -6.87 4.71
C ASN A 156 -3.81 -7.69 4.34
N GLY A 157 -2.90 -7.79 5.28
CA GLY A 157 -1.84 -8.80 5.22
C GLY A 157 -2.40 -10.20 5.44
N GLY A 158 -1.63 -11.20 5.06
CA GLY A 158 -1.93 -12.59 5.37
C GLY A 158 -1.74 -12.90 6.85
N VAL A 159 -2.37 -13.98 7.30
CA VAL A 159 -2.30 -14.42 8.71
C VAL A 159 -1.50 -15.72 8.80
N ARG A 160 -0.73 -15.81 9.85
CA ARG A 160 -0.07 -17.04 10.29
C ARG A 160 -0.93 -17.70 11.36
N ASP A 161 -1.81 -18.60 10.95
CA ASP A 161 -2.66 -19.33 11.90
C ASP A 161 -2.09 -20.74 12.19
N GLN A 162 -2.32 -21.24 13.41
CA GLN A 162 -2.01 -22.62 13.81
C GLN A 162 -2.80 -23.65 12.98
N ASN A 163 -3.91 -23.24 12.39
CA ASN A 163 -4.78 -24.07 11.54
C ASN A 163 -4.42 -23.99 10.04
N GLY A 164 -3.36 -23.27 9.68
CA GLY A 164 -2.89 -23.09 8.32
C GLY A 164 -2.86 -21.63 7.87
N PRO A 165 -2.31 -21.36 6.69
CA PRO A 165 -2.19 -20.01 6.17
C PRO A 165 -3.54 -19.43 5.78
N VAL A 166 -3.82 -18.19 6.19
CA VAL A 166 -4.99 -17.42 5.77
C VAL A 166 -4.53 -16.22 4.93
N ASN A 167 -5.04 -16.14 3.71
CA ASN A 167 -4.73 -15.01 2.83
C ASN A 167 -5.39 -13.73 3.32
N GLY A 168 -4.71 -12.61 3.12
CA GLY A 168 -5.24 -11.28 3.37
C GLY A 168 -6.44 -11.00 2.45
N THR A 169 -7.43 -10.31 2.99
CA THR A 169 -8.62 -9.91 2.24
C THR A 169 -8.32 -8.70 1.38
N GLU A 170 -8.59 -8.80 0.07
CA GLU A 170 -8.60 -7.64 -0.81
C GLU A 170 -9.72 -6.68 -0.39
N VAL A 171 -9.39 -5.40 -0.36
CA VAL A 171 -10.34 -4.31 -0.15
C VAL A 171 -10.47 -3.53 -1.45
N GLU A 172 -11.70 -3.28 -1.86
CA GLU A 172 -11.96 -2.42 -3.01
C GLU A 172 -11.66 -0.96 -2.63
N PRO A 173 -10.69 -0.32 -3.30
CA PRO A 173 -10.43 1.10 -3.07
C PRO A 173 -11.62 1.95 -3.56
N ASP A 174 -11.83 3.10 -2.94
CA ASP A 174 -12.71 4.12 -3.53
C ASP A 174 -12.00 4.71 -4.76
N ILE A 175 -12.60 4.48 -5.93
CA ILE A 175 -12.08 4.92 -7.23
C ILE A 175 -13.06 5.85 -7.95
N CYS A 176 -14.07 6.37 -7.25
CA CYS A 176 -15.12 7.21 -7.85
C CYS A 176 -14.59 8.45 -8.57
N ALA A 177 -13.45 8.96 -8.19
CA ALA A 177 -12.80 10.12 -8.81
C ALA A 177 -11.56 9.73 -9.65
N LEU A 178 -11.44 8.47 -10.08
CA LEU A 178 -10.36 8.05 -10.97
C LEU A 178 -10.63 8.55 -12.39
N ASN A 179 -9.68 9.27 -12.98
CA ASN A 179 -9.76 9.75 -14.35
C ASN A 179 -9.58 8.61 -15.37
N PRO A 180 -9.99 8.79 -16.64
CA PRO A 180 -9.80 7.77 -17.69
C PRO A 180 -8.33 7.40 -17.96
N SER A 181 -7.37 8.28 -17.65
CA SER A 181 -5.92 8.03 -17.73
C SER A 181 -5.36 7.28 -16.52
N GLY A 182 -6.11 7.25 -15.42
CA GLY A 182 -5.73 6.53 -14.20
C GLY A 182 -5.97 5.04 -14.33
N LYS A 183 -5.18 4.25 -13.58
CA LYS A 183 -5.35 2.80 -13.54
C LYS A 183 -4.75 2.18 -12.29
N ILE A 184 -5.29 1.04 -11.90
CA ILE A 184 -4.71 0.17 -10.88
C ILE A 184 -4.39 -1.18 -11.51
N GLU A 185 -3.15 -1.59 -11.46
CA GLU A 185 -2.67 -2.89 -11.92
C GLU A 185 -2.32 -3.76 -10.70
N TYR A 186 -3.04 -4.85 -10.53
CA TYR A 186 -2.78 -5.85 -9.51
C TYR A 186 -1.90 -6.95 -10.06
N TYR A 187 -0.88 -7.31 -9.34
CA TYR A 187 0.03 -8.40 -9.69
C TYR A 187 -0.12 -9.54 -8.70
N ALA A 188 0.13 -10.76 -9.17
CA ALA A 188 0.08 -11.92 -8.31
C ALA A 188 1.02 -11.77 -7.10
N PRO A 189 0.58 -12.18 -5.90
CA PRO A 189 1.40 -12.07 -4.70
C PRO A 189 2.79 -12.70 -4.87
N GLY A 190 3.82 -11.95 -4.46
CA GLY A 190 5.22 -12.37 -4.59
C GLY A 190 5.83 -12.28 -5.99
N SER A 191 5.05 -11.93 -7.04
CA SER A 191 5.56 -11.81 -8.41
C SER A 191 6.34 -10.51 -8.64
N VAL A 192 7.02 -10.39 -9.79
CA VAL A 192 7.58 -9.12 -10.24
C VAL A 192 6.51 -8.27 -10.92
N MET A 193 6.50 -6.97 -10.66
CA MET A 193 5.50 -6.03 -11.23
C MET A 193 5.90 -5.47 -12.61
N THR A 194 6.57 -6.27 -13.44
CA THR A 194 6.98 -5.90 -14.79
C THR A 194 6.31 -6.73 -15.89
N GLY A 195 5.60 -7.78 -15.49
CA GLY A 195 4.88 -8.68 -16.39
C GLY A 195 3.43 -8.24 -16.60
N THR A 196 2.60 -9.17 -17.07
CA THR A 196 1.16 -8.96 -17.21
C THR A 196 0.50 -8.93 -15.83
N PRO A 197 -0.29 -7.89 -15.52
CA PRO A 197 -1.04 -7.85 -14.28
C PRO A 197 -2.11 -8.94 -14.25
N SER A 198 -2.41 -9.45 -13.04
CA SER A 198 -3.48 -10.43 -12.84
C SER A 198 -4.88 -9.80 -12.94
N LYS A 199 -4.97 -8.49 -12.68
CA LYS A 199 -6.19 -7.71 -12.74
C LYS A 199 -5.82 -6.24 -13.00
N THR A 200 -6.60 -5.57 -13.85
CA THR A 200 -6.47 -4.12 -14.10
C THR A 200 -7.80 -3.45 -13.85
N VAL A 201 -7.78 -2.32 -13.16
CA VAL A 201 -8.93 -1.47 -12.91
C VAL A 201 -8.72 -0.14 -13.60
N THR A 202 -9.68 0.26 -14.43
CA THR A 202 -9.71 1.55 -15.12
C THR A 202 -11.09 2.15 -15.02
N ASN A 203 -11.20 3.46 -15.27
CA ASN A 203 -12.48 4.15 -15.34
C ASN A 203 -12.61 4.87 -16.69
N PRO A 204 -12.92 4.15 -17.80
CA PRO A 204 -12.90 4.74 -19.14
C PRO A 204 -14.05 5.74 -19.39
N THR A 205 -15.18 5.65 -18.67
CA THR A 205 -16.39 6.45 -18.95
C THR A 205 -17.10 7.00 -17.71
N GLY A 206 -16.50 6.88 -16.53
CA GLY A 206 -17.17 7.19 -15.26
C GLY A 206 -17.98 6.01 -14.69
N ASP A 207 -18.21 4.97 -15.47
CA ASP A 207 -18.79 3.71 -15.02
C ASP A 207 -17.68 2.69 -14.84
N PHE A 208 -17.58 2.10 -13.65
CA PHE A 208 -16.49 1.19 -13.31
C PHE A 208 -16.67 -0.18 -13.95
N VAL A 209 -15.70 -0.60 -14.75
CA VAL A 209 -15.62 -1.95 -15.29
C VAL A 209 -14.43 -2.66 -14.66
N TRP A 210 -14.71 -3.70 -13.89
CA TRP A 210 -13.70 -4.62 -13.41
C TRP A 210 -13.40 -5.65 -14.50
N ASP A 211 -12.24 -5.57 -15.11
CA ASP A 211 -11.78 -6.61 -16.02
C ASP A 211 -10.90 -7.61 -15.24
N SER A 212 -11.53 -8.65 -14.75
CA SER A 212 -10.86 -9.80 -14.13
C SER A 212 -10.71 -10.98 -15.08
N GLY A 213 -10.63 -10.71 -16.38
CA GLY A 213 -10.48 -11.78 -17.39
C GLY A 213 -11.70 -12.69 -17.59
N THR A 214 -12.71 -12.68 -16.72
CA THR A 214 -13.92 -13.51 -16.85
C THR A 214 -15.17 -13.02 -16.12
N VAL A 215 -15.13 -11.96 -15.31
CA VAL A 215 -16.33 -11.46 -14.61
C VAL A 215 -16.35 -9.93 -14.63
N THR A 216 -17.32 -9.37 -15.36
CA THR A 216 -17.60 -7.93 -15.33
C THR A 216 -18.56 -7.67 -14.16
N THR A 217 -18.07 -7.15 -13.06
CA THR A 217 -18.90 -6.65 -11.96
C THR A 217 -18.88 -5.13 -11.97
N HIS A 218 -20.05 -4.50 -12.05
CA HIS A 218 -20.16 -3.06 -11.89
C HIS A 218 -19.95 -2.71 -10.42
N ALA A 219 -18.82 -2.06 -10.10
CA ALA A 219 -18.63 -1.47 -8.79
C ALA A 219 -19.47 -0.20 -8.72
N THR A 220 -20.50 -0.19 -7.92
CA THR A 220 -21.22 1.06 -7.58
C THR A 220 -20.33 1.88 -6.69
N CYS A 221 -19.96 3.09 -7.14
CA CYS A 221 -19.37 4.09 -6.25
C CYS A 221 -20.23 4.22 -5.00
N LYS A 222 -19.65 4.07 -3.82
CA LYS A 222 -20.32 4.36 -2.56
C LYS A 222 -20.66 5.85 -2.60
N GLY A 223 -21.90 6.19 -2.98
CA GLY A 223 -22.35 7.56 -3.09
C GLY A 223 -22.12 8.27 -1.75
N LYS A 224 -21.41 9.38 -1.78
CA LYS A 224 -21.64 10.41 -0.78
C LYS A 224 -23.08 10.88 -1.04
N GLY A 225 -23.97 10.57 -0.10
CA GLY A 225 -25.33 11.09 -0.14
C GLY A 225 -25.30 12.59 -0.35
N VAL A 226 -26.13 13.05 -1.29
CA VAL A 226 -26.47 14.44 -1.51
C VAL A 226 -27.26 14.93 -0.31
#